data_6ad5ac273b5e6dcccf16132c4f7cabd8
#
_entry.id   6ad5ac273b5e6dcccf16132c4f7cabd8
#
_cell.length_a   1.000
_cell.length_b   1.000
_cell.length_c   1.000
_cell.angle_alpha   90.00
_cell.angle_beta   90.00
_cell.angle_gamma   90.00
#
_symmetry.space_group_name_H-M   'P 1'
#
loop_
_entity.id
_entity.type
_entity.pdbx_description
1 polymer ?
#
loop_
_entity_poly.entity_id
_entity_poly.type
_entity_poly.pdbx_seq_one_letter_code
_entity_poly.pdbx_strand_id
1 'polypeptide(L)'
;MGNHCLTAILSSMKVALVHELLTIRGGAEKVLRILAELFPDAPIYTLLYNERKLGDWFPKERVKTSTIQSFANHLNHFPFSLFHYPFDHHLYLKRFPAAVEAWDFSSYDLVLSSSSAFAHGIITNGKPKHLCYVHSPARYLWDRTHDVMEQAGKGILGPLKRSHLSRTFHNLRTWDAEAADRPDRLIAASQTVQRRIRLYWHRDSTVVNPPLDDHWLQESSPPNPQSPIPHPYFFLASTLARYKNIELAIAAANQLKVPLKIAGEGQDEQRLRSLAGPTVEFLGYQSQEQLRDLYANAIATVFPGDEDFGLVPLESLACGTPVVALRSGGAVETLTDDVAAFFDAPNALSLASALERITRKKRDPATCRTTASRFARSRFVTCMQQEIAALMGKN
;
A
#
# COMPACT_ATOMS: atom_id res chain seq x y z
N MET A 1 -32.56 11.13 0.67
CA MET A 1 -32.18 12.07 1.74
C MET A 1 -30.66 12.27 1.66
N GLY A 2 -30.27 13.48 1.27
CA GLY A 2 -29.04 13.66 0.53
C GLY A 2 -27.75 13.84 1.35
N ASN A 3 -26.68 13.95 0.63
CA ASN A 3 -25.28 14.19 1.08
C ASN A 3 -25.14 15.32 2.14
N HIS A 4 -26.04 16.31 2.17
CA HIS A 4 -26.02 17.40 3.16
C HIS A 4 -26.30 16.95 4.60
N CYS A 5 -27.18 15.96 4.81
CA CYS A 5 -27.48 15.45 6.15
C CYS A 5 -26.32 14.62 6.71
N LEU A 6 -25.70 13.82 5.87
CA LEU A 6 -24.50 13.02 6.21
C LEU A 6 -23.32 13.92 6.59
N THR A 7 -23.09 14.98 5.82
CA THR A 7 -21.97 15.92 6.09
C THR A 7 -22.16 16.66 7.43
N ALA A 8 -23.40 17.08 7.76
CA ALA A 8 -23.72 17.74 9.02
C ALA A 8 -23.54 16.79 10.24
N ILE A 9 -23.85 15.53 10.08
CA ILE A 9 -23.69 14.49 11.12
C ILE A 9 -22.20 14.22 11.37
N LEU A 10 -21.41 14.10 10.30
CA LEU A 10 -19.98 13.84 10.40
C LEU A 10 -19.20 15.01 11.02
N SER A 11 -19.65 16.27 10.79
CA SER A 11 -19.02 17.47 11.32
C SER A 11 -19.24 17.70 12.82
N SER A 12 -20.27 17.06 13.43
CA SER A 12 -20.57 17.18 14.86
C SER A 12 -19.87 16.13 15.74
N MET A 13 -19.26 15.09 15.15
CA MET A 13 -18.64 13.99 15.88
C MET A 13 -17.19 14.31 16.25
N LYS A 14 -16.78 13.93 17.46
CA LYS A 14 -15.37 13.90 17.85
C LYS A 14 -14.71 12.63 17.31
N VAL A 15 -13.89 12.78 16.30
CA VAL A 15 -13.20 11.67 15.61
C VAL A 15 -11.73 11.64 15.96
N ALA A 16 -11.17 10.44 16.14
CA ALA A 16 -9.72 10.20 16.14
C ALA A 16 -9.34 9.30 14.97
N LEU A 17 -8.21 9.61 14.35
CA LEU A 17 -7.60 8.77 13.32
C LEU A 17 -6.44 7.99 13.93
N VAL A 18 -6.25 6.75 13.48
CA VAL A 18 -5.14 5.89 13.93
C VAL A 18 -4.45 5.27 12.72
N HIS A 19 -3.11 5.32 12.73
CA HIS A 19 -2.30 4.65 11.70
C HIS A 19 -0.99 4.15 12.33
N GLU A 20 -0.50 2.97 11.91
CA GLU A 20 0.66 2.37 12.59
C GLU A 20 1.90 3.25 12.52
N LEU A 21 2.32 3.59 11.30
CA LEU A 21 3.62 4.20 11.03
C LEU A 21 3.47 5.32 10.00
N LEU A 22 3.90 6.52 10.36
CA LEU A 22 4.01 7.65 9.44
C LEU A 22 5.48 7.92 9.12
N THR A 23 6.11 7.00 8.41
CA THR A 23 7.56 7.04 8.13
C THR A 23 7.92 7.09 6.64
N ILE A 24 6.97 6.76 5.76
CA ILE A 24 7.11 6.77 4.31
C ILE A 24 5.85 7.33 3.64
N ARG A 25 5.95 7.71 2.36
CA ARG A 25 4.78 8.08 1.53
C ARG A 25 4.34 6.87 0.71
N GLY A 26 3.51 6.02 1.29
CA GLY A 26 2.99 4.81 0.64
C GLY A 26 1.51 4.90 0.27
N GLY A 27 0.95 3.79 -0.21
CA GLY A 27 -0.46 3.69 -0.56
C GLY A 27 -1.39 3.80 0.65
N ALA A 28 -0.97 3.26 1.80
CA ALA A 28 -1.75 3.35 3.04
C ALA A 28 -1.82 4.78 3.59
N GLU A 29 -0.71 5.52 3.51
CA GLU A 29 -0.64 6.92 3.93
C GLU A 29 -1.45 7.83 2.99
N LYS A 30 -1.57 7.50 1.70
CA LYS A 30 -2.50 8.20 0.77
C LYS A 30 -3.96 8.02 1.22
N VAL A 31 -4.37 6.83 1.62
CA VAL A 31 -5.72 6.57 2.16
C VAL A 31 -5.95 7.34 3.45
N LEU A 32 -5.00 7.28 4.39
CA LEU A 32 -5.08 8.06 5.63
C LEU A 32 -5.20 9.56 5.35
N ARG A 33 -4.46 10.10 4.38
CA ARG A 33 -4.54 11.51 3.99
C ARG A 33 -5.97 11.90 3.60
N ILE A 34 -6.65 11.08 2.80
CA ILE A 34 -8.04 11.34 2.42
C ILE A 34 -8.98 11.27 3.63
N LEU A 35 -8.77 10.30 4.55
CA LEU A 35 -9.53 10.26 5.80
C LEU A 35 -9.25 11.49 6.68
N ALA A 36 -8.01 11.98 6.71
CA ALA A 36 -7.63 13.17 7.44
C ALA A 36 -8.21 14.47 6.83
N GLU A 37 -8.47 14.49 5.53
CA GLU A 37 -9.17 15.58 4.84
C GLU A 37 -10.68 15.54 5.08
N LEU A 38 -11.27 14.35 5.27
CA LEU A 38 -12.68 14.20 5.68
C LEU A 38 -12.93 14.67 7.12
N PHE A 39 -11.93 14.57 7.98
CA PHE A 39 -11.99 14.96 9.40
C PHE A 39 -10.82 15.88 9.73
N PRO A 40 -10.87 17.16 9.30
CA PRO A 40 -9.73 18.09 9.41
C PRO A 40 -9.30 18.37 10.85
N ASP A 41 -10.21 18.31 11.81
CA ASP A 41 -9.93 18.54 13.23
C ASP A 41 -9.53 17.29 14.00
N ALA A 42 -9.58 16.10 13.38
CA ALA A 42 -9.26 14.85 14.04
C ALA A 42 -7.76 14.73 14.29
N PRO A 43 -7.32 14.43 15.53
CA PRO A 43 -5.93 14.06 15.79
C PRO A 43 -5.60 12.71 15.15
N ILE A 44 -4.32 12.53 14.81
CA ILE A 44 -3.80 11.32 14.19
C ILE A 44 -2.85 10.63 15.16
N TYR A 45 -3.24 9.46 15.66
CA TYR A 45 -2.42 8.64 16.54
C TYR A 45 -1.55 7.70 15.72
N THR A 46 -0.25 7.65 16.01
CA THR A 46 0.71 6.80 15.30
C THR A 46 1.83 6.33 16.22
N LEU A 47 2.40 5.16 15.92
CA LEU A 47 3.53 4.63 16.70
C LEU A 47 4.79 5.45 16.49
N LEU A 48 5.11 5.73 15.21
CA LEU A 48 6.28 6.49 14.78
C LEU A 48 5.90 7.49 13.70
N TYR A 49 6.47 8.69 13.79
CA TYR A 49 6.25 9.78 12.85
C TYR A 49 7.55 10.42 12.38
N ASN A 50 7.72 10.50 11.06
CA ASN A 50 8.81 11.23 10.43
C ASN A 50 8.31 12.54 9.83
N GLU A 51 8.37 13.61 10.60
CA GLU A 51 7.92 14.95 10.23
C GLU A 51 8.60 15.47 8.95
N ARG A 52 9.90 15.18 8.76
CA ARG A 52 10.65 15.64 7.57
C ARG A 52 10.09 15.07 6.26
N LYS A 53 9.52 13.86 6.31
CA LYS A 53 8.96 13.18 5.12
C LYS A 53 7.47 13.44 4.92
N LEU A 54 6.72 13.67 6.00
CA LEU A 54 5.26 13.64 5.99
C LEU A 54 4.60 14.87 6.61
N GLY A 55 5.37 15.86 7.07
CA GLY A 55 4.83 17.04 7.73
C GLY A 55 3.91 17.90 6.85
N ASP A 56 4.11 17.89 5.54
CA ASP A 56 3.24 18.53 4.55
C ASP A 56 1.89 17.80 4.35
N TRP A 57 1.83 16.48 4.62
CA TRP A 57 0.59 15.71 4.58
C TRP A 57 -0.13 15.70 5.93
N PHE A 58 0.64 15.61 7.01
CA PHE A 58 0.14 15.48 8.38
C PHE A 58 0.89 16.46 9.28
N PRO A 59 0.34 17.65 9.50
CA PRO A 59 0.96 18.65 10.36
C PRO A 59 1.19 18.11 11.77
N LYS A 60 2.35 18.42 12.36
CA LYS A 60 2.80 17.89 13.65
C LYS A 60 1.80 18.12 14.78
N GLU A 61 1.08 19.24 14.73
CA GLU A 61 0.08 19.64 15.73
C GLU A 61 -1.09 18.66 15.80
N ARG A 62 -1.36 17.94 14.70
CA ARG A 62 -2.39 16.91 14.62
C ARG A 62 -1.87 15.52 15.00
N VAL A 63 -0.55 15.29 15.04
CA VAL A 63 0.04 13.97 15.21
C VAL A 63 0.36 13.70 16.67
N LYS A 64 -0.20 12.62 17.22
CA LYS A 64 0.08 12.10 18.54
C LYS A 64 0.86 10.79 18.43
N THR A 65 2.12 10.81 18.84
CA THR A 65 3.00 9.64 18.77
C THR A 65 2.94 8.80 20.03
N SER A 66 3.32 7.53 19.92
CA SER A 66 3.48 6.64 21.08
C SER A 66 4.75 6.94 21.88
N THR A 67 4.87 6.33 23.06
CA THR A 67 6.09 6.38 23.90
C THR A 67 7.32 5.80 23.18
N ILE A 68 7.12 4.96 22.18
CA ILE A 68 8.22 4.41 21.35
C ILE A 68 8.93 5.52 20.58
N GLN A 69 8.22 6.54 20.11
CA GLN A 69 8.83 7.69 19.43
C GLN A 69 9.81 8.43 20.35
N SER A 70 9.41 8.66 21.60
CA SER A 70 10.29 9.31 22.58
C SER A 70 11.55 8.49 22.84
N PHE A 71 11.40 7.18 22.98
CA PHE A 71 12.53 6.26 23.14
C PHE A 71 13.45 6.26 21.90
N ALA A 72 12.88 6.20 20.69
CA ALA A 72 13.63 6.27 19.44
C ALA A 72 14.42 7.58 19.31
N ASN A 73 13.82 8.71 19.70
CA ASN A 73 14.47 10.01 19.68
C ASN A 73 15.65 10.07 20.67
N HIS A 74 15.53 9.50 21.86
CA HIS A 74 16.63 9.44 22.85
C HIS A 74 17.83 8.63 22.34
N LEU A 75 17.60 7.50 21.67
CA LEU A 75 18.68 6.70 21.09
C LEU A 75 19.48 7.45 20.01
N ASN A 76 18.85 8.39 19.30
CA ASN A 76 19.54 9.21 18.29
C ASN A 76 20.49 10.26 18.85
N HIS A 77 20.37 10.61 20.13
CA HIS A 77 21.24 11.58 20.78
C HIS A 77 22.55 10.97 21.31
N PHE A 78 22.69 9.64 21.26
CA PHE A 78 23.92 8.98 21.62
C PHE A 78 24.96 9.04 20.49
N PRO A 79 26.17 9.60 20.70
CA PRO A 79 27.21 9.79 19.67
C PRO A 79 27.81 8.48 19.13
N PHE A 80 27.47 7.34 19.70
CA PHE A 80 27.87 6.00 19.26
C PHE A 80 26.77 5.21 18.53
N SER A 81 25.78 5.87 17.97
CA SER A 81 24.77 5.13 17.20
C SER A 81 25.39 4.59 15.90
N LEU A 82 25.95 3.38 15.99
CA LEU A 82 26.26 2.51 14.84
C LEU A 82 25.02 2.20 13.98
N PHE A 83 23.86 2.68 14.40
CA PHE A 83 22.56 2.48 13.75
C PHE A 83 22.10 3.79 13.13
N HIS A 84 22.42 3.97 11.86
CA HIS A 84 21.98 5.12 11.06
C HIS A 84 20.46 5.16 10.77
N TYR A 85 19.63 4.37 11.47
CA TYR A 85 18.18 4.26 11.25
C TYR A 85 17.38 4.44 12.54
N PRO A 86 17.03 5.69 12.91
CA PRO A 86 16.13 5.94 14.05
C PRO A 86 14.73 5.36 13.87
N PHE A 87 14.36 4.98 12.64
CA PHE A 87 13.04 4.50 12.26
C PHE A 87 13.02 3.04 11.78
N ASP A 88 14.04 2.23 12.12
CA ASP A 88 13.94 0.78 11.90
C ASP A 88 12.91 0.20 12.87
N HIS A 89 11.66 0.17 12.40
CA HIS A 89 10.52 -0.31 13.16
C HIS A 89 10.64 -1.78 13.58
N HIS A 90 11.50 -2.56 12.93
CA HIS A 90 11.73 -3.97 13.29
C HIS A 90 12.31 -4.13 14.69
N LEU A 91 13.05 -3.15 15.20
CA LEU A 91 13.60 -3.17 16.56
C LEU A 91 12.51 -3.08 17.65
N TYR A 92 11.38 -2.46 17.33
CA TYR A 92 10.29 -2.20 18.27
C TYR A 92 9.10 -3.15 18.11
N LEU A 93 9.18 -4.10 17.17
CA LEU A 93 8.07 -4.95 16.76
C LEU A 93 7.31 -5.59 17.93
N LYS A 94 8.02 -6.07 18.96
CA LYS A 94 7.43 -6.67 20.16
C LYS A 94 6.70 -5.69 21.07
N ARG A 95 6.97 -4.40 20.95
CA ARG A 95 6.40 -3.35 21.80
C ARG A 95 5.19 -2.68 21.18
N PHE A 96 4.96 -2.87 19.88
CA PHE A 96 3.87 -2.23 19.15
C PHE A 96 2.49 -2.60 19.70
N PRO A 97 2.18 -3.88 20.05
CA PRO A 97 0.92 -4.21 20.70
C PRO A 97 0.63 -3.34 21.91
N ALA A 98 1.49 -3.35 22.91
CA ALA A 98 1.29 -2.57 24.12
C ALA A 98 1.24 -1.05 23.87
N ALA A 99 1.94 -0.57 22.86
CA ALA A 99 1.96 0.86 22.54
C ALA A 99 0.66 1.35 21.90
N VAL A 100 0.01 0.55 21.04
CA VAL A 100 -1.31 0.91 20.49
C VAL A 100 -2.42 0.78 21.51
N GLU A 101 -2.29 -0.16 22.46
CA GLU A 101 -3.23 -0.40 23.55
C GLU A 101 -3.18 0.69 24.64
N ALA A 102 -2.09 1.46 24.72
CA ALA A 102 -1.90 2.49 25.73
C ALA A 102 -2.64 3.82 25.43
N TRP A 103 -3.21 4.00 24.25
CA TRP A 103 -3.91 5.23 23.91
C TRP A 103 -5.32 5.29 24.48
N ASP A 104 -5.71 6.43 25.03
CA ASP A 104 -7.07 6.68 25.53
C ASP A 104 -7.93 7.37 24.46
N PHE A 105 -9.02 6.70 24.09
CA PHE A 105 -10.01 7.19 23.14
C PHE A 105 -11.36 7.57 23.79
N SER A 106 -11.45 7.61 25.12
CA SER A 106 -12.71 7.78 25.89
C SER A 106 -13.44 9.09 25.57
N SER A 107 -12.75 10.11 25.07
CA SER A 107 -13.31 11.43 24.73
C SER A 107 -13.85 11.53 23.30
N TYR A 108 -13.74 10.48 22.50
CA TYR A 108 -14.19 10.46 21.10
C TYR A 108 -15.51 9.72 20.94
N ASP A 109 -16.20 10.00 19.81
CA ASP A 109 -17.43 9.29 19.42
C ASP A 109 -17.10 8.17 18.42
N LEU A 110 -16.07 8.39 17.57
CA LEU A 110 -15.63 7.48 16.53
C LEU A 110 -14.10 7.43 16.48
N VAL A 111 -13.55 6.23 16.35
CA VAL A 111 -12.15 6.01 15.98
C VAL A 111 -12.10 5.33 14.61
N LEU A 112 -11.37 5.96 13.67
CA LEU A 112 -11.08 5.39 12.36
C LEU A 112 -9.62 4.93 12.35
N SER A 113 -9.39 3.63 12.32
CA SER A 113 -8.04 3.10 12.14
C SER A 113 -7.78 2.67 10.69
N SER A 114 -6.57 2.97 10.20
CA SER A 114 -6.05 2.57 8.90
C SER A 114 -4.91 1.59 9.16
N SER A 115 -5.17 0.28 8.96
CA SER A 115 -4.34 -0.80 9.49
C SER A 115 -3.70 -1.67 8.42
N SER A 116 -2.38 -1.89 8.54
CA SER A 116 -1.60 -2.90 7.82
C SER A 116 -1.00 -3.96 8.76
N ALA A 117 -1.04 -3.71 10.09
CA ALA A 117 -0.49 -4.63 11.07
C ALA A 117 -1.00 -4.44 12.51
N PHE A 118 -1.08 -3.20 13.06
CA PHE A 118 -1.29 -3.00 14.50
C PHE A 118 -2.44 -2.06 14.84
N ALA A 119 -2.82 -1.13 13.96
CA ALA A 119 -3.81 -0.09 14.26
C ALA A 119 -5.21 -0.65 14.53
N HIS A 120 -5.53 -1.86 14.06
CA HIS A 120 -6.78 -2.56 14.39
C HIS A 120 -6.88 -2.94 15.87
N GLY A 121 -5.73 -3.08 16.54
CA GLY A 121 -5.65 -3.58 17.92
C GLY A 121 -5.71 -2.50 19.01
N ILE A 122 -6.19 -1.29 18.72
CA ILE A 122 -6.47 -0.29 19.76
C ILE A 122 -7.58 -0.76 20.70
N ILE A 123 -7.60 -0.20 21.93
CA ILE A 123 -8.64 -0.48 22.92
C ILE A 123 -9.52 0.76 23.08
N THR A 124 -10.82 0.63 22.81
CA THR A 124 -11.79 1.73 22.92
C THR A 124 -12.62 1.69 24.21
N ASN A 125 -12.50 0.64 25.00
CA ASN A 125 -13.30 0.39 26.21
C ASN A 125 -14.82 0.43 25.94
N GLY A 126 -15.22 0.14 24.68
CA GLY A 126 -16.61 0.09 24.26
C GLY A 126 -17.33 1.46 24.18
N LYS A 127 -16.62 2.57 24.43
CA LYS A 127 -17.25 3.91 24.41
C LYS A 127 -17.30 4.53 23.00
N PRO A 128 -16.17 4.81 22.29
CA PRO A 128 -16.25 5.22 20.89
C PRO A 128 -16.48 3.98 20.01
N LYS A 129 -17.19 4.17 18.89
CA LYS A 129 -17.24 3.17 17.84
C LYS A 129 -15.89 3.09 17.14
N HIS A 130 -15.48 1.87 16.77
CA HIS A 130 -14.23 1.62 16.05
C HIS A 130 -14.49 1.03 14.67
N LEU A 131 -14.21 1.83 13.62
CA LEU A 131 -14.18 1.37 12.24
C LEU A 131 -12.72 1.22 11.81
N CYS A 132 -12.34 0.04 11.33
CA CYS A 132 -10.99 -0.24 10.88
C CYS A 132 -10.95 -0.47 9.36
N TYR A 133 -10.22 0.39 8.65
CA TYR A 133 -9.86 0.18 7.26
C TYR A 133 -8.59 -0.68 7.19
N VAL A 134 -8.72 -1.89 6.67
CA VAL A 134 -7.66 -2.90 6.63
C VAL A 134 -7.03 -2.92 5.24
N HIS A 135 -5.77 -2.48 5.14
CA HIS A 135 -4.98 -2.59 3.91
C HIS A 135 -4.59 -4.03 3.63
N SER A 136 -4.21 -4.75 4.66
CA SER A 136 -4.05 -6.22 4.72
C SER A 136 -3.83 -6.64 6.17
N PRO A 137 -4.23 -7.84 6.60
CA PRO A 137 -3.60 -8.49 7.74
C PRO A 137 -2.09 -8.59 7.53
N ALA A 138 -1.32 -8.49 8.61
CA ALA A 138 0.15 -8.38 8.57
C ALA A 138 0.81 -9.50 7.76
N ARG A 139 1.14 -9.23 6.47
CA ARG A 139 1.63 -10.26 5.53
C ARG A 139 2.89 -10.97 5.99
N TYR A 140 3.79 -10.27 6.69
CA TYR A 140 5.01 -10.88 7.23
C TYR A 140 4.73 -11.89 8.36
N LEU A 141 3.59 -11.77 9.05
CA LEU A 141 3.15 -12.73 10.06
C LEU A 141 2.45 -13.95 9.45
N TRP A 142 1.67 -13.75 8.38
CA TRP A 142 0.78 -14.77 7.83
C TRP A 142 1.30 -15.35 6.51
N ASP A 143 1.26 -14.60 5.43
CA ASP A 143 1.55 -15.09 4.07
C ASP A 143 3.05 -15.30 3.81
N ARG A 144 3.91 -14.45 4.38
CA ARG A 144 5.34 -14.33 4.05
C ARG A 144 6.26 -14.70 5.19
N THR A 145 5.74 -15.40 6.16
CA THR A 145 6.54 -15.84 7.33
C THR A 145 7.78 -16.60 6.91
N HIS A 146 7.65 -17.50 5.93
CA HIS A 146 8.76 -18.35 5.47
C HIS A 146 9.85 -17.52 4.78
N ASP A 147 9.49 -16.54 3.94
CA ASP A 147 10.44 -15.65 3.26
C ASP A 147 11.26 -14.85 4.26
N VAL A 148 10.60 -14.29 5.29
CA VAL A 148 11.26 -13.51 6.35
C VAL A 148 12.17 -14.40 7.19
N MET A 149 11.71 -15.61 7.52
CA MET A 149 12.48 -16.57 8.32
C MET A 149 13.71 -17.08 7.55
N GLU A 150 13.62 -17.27 6.25
CA GLU A 150 14.76 -17.67 5.42
C GLU A 150 15.83 -16.58 5.38
N GLN A 151 15.41 -15.32 5.20
CA GLN A 151 16.32 -14.18 5.22
C GLN A 151 17.00 -14.01 6.58
N ALA A 152 16.26 -14.12 7.68
CA ALA A 152 16.78 -14.01 9.04
C ALA A 152 17.75 -15.15 9.39
N GLY A 153 17.60 -16.32 8.76
CA GLY A 153 18.42 -17.51 8.97
C GLY A 153 19.83 -17.43 8.37
N LYS A 154 20.18 -16.35 7.63
CA LYS A 154 21.47 -16.19 6.97
C LYS A 154 22.55 -15.69 7.95
N GLY A 155 23.78 -16.16 7.74
CA GLY A 155 24.95 -15.81 8.55
C GLY A 155 25.14 -16.63 9.83
N ILE A 156 26.24 -16.41 10.53
CA ILE A 156 26.69 -17.22 11.69
C ILE A 156 25.64 -17.25 12.83
N LEU A 157 24.98 -16.13 13.10
CA LEU A 157 23.92 -16.00 14.12
C LEU A 157 22.52 -16.31 13.56
N GLY A 158 22.43 -16.78 12.32
CA GLY A 158 21.17 -17.06 11.63
C GLY A 158 20.22 -17.97 12.41
N PRO A 159 20.64 -19.14 12.92
CA PRO A 159 19.78 -20.05 13.69
C PRO A 159 19.19 -19.40 14.93
N LEU A 160 19.99 -18.61 15.68
CA LEU A 160 19.54 -17.91 16.88
C LEU A 160 18.53 -16.80 16.54
N LYS A 161 18.83 -16.00 15.51
CA LYS A 161 17.90 -14.97 15.00
C LYS A 161 16.59 -15.58 14.54
N ARG A 162 16.64 -16.69 13.79
CA ARG A 162 15.45 -17.41 13.31
C ARG A 162 14.61 -17.93 14.47
N SER A 163 15.22 -18.55 15.46
CA SER A 163 14.50 -19.05 16.66
C SER A 163 13.82 -17.92 17.42
N HIS A 164 14.54 -16.82 17.65
CA HIS A 164 14.00 -15.63 18.31
C HIS A 164 12.82 -15.03 17.53
N LEU A 165 12.96 -14.87 16.23
CA LEU A 165 11.93 -14.30 15.35
C LEU A 165 10.71 -15.22 15.25
N SER A 166 10.90 -16.55 15.21
CA SER A 166 9.82 -17.52 15.20
C SER A 166 8.91 -17.37 16.42
N ARG A 167 9.49 -17.28 17.63
CA ARG A 167 8.72 -17.05 18.86
C ARG A 167 8.02 -15.69 18.86
N THR A 168 8.71 -14.66 18.36
CA THR A 168 8.12 -13.32 18.24
C THR A 168 6.91 -13.32 17.31
N PHE A 169 7.02 -13.95 16.15
CA PHE A 169 5.92 -14.04 15.19
C PHE A 169 4.76 -14.89 15.68
N HIS A 170 5.04 -15.95 16.44
CA HIS A 170 3.98 -16.74 17.08
C HIS A 170 3.15 -15.88 18.03
N ASN A 171 3.79 -15.14 18.94
CA ASN A 171 3.10 -14.27 19.89
C ASN A 171 2.35 -13.13 19.18
N LEU A 172 2.96 -12.54 18.14
CA LEU A 172 2.31 -11.48 17.38
C LEU A 172 1.10 -11.98 16.59
N ARG A 173 1.13 -13.21 16.02
CA ARG A 173 -0.05 -13.79 15.36
C ARG A 173 -1.20 -14.03 16.33
N THR A 174 -0.90 -14.50 17.54
CA THR A 174 -1.92 -14.67 18.58
C THR A 174 -2.56 -13.34 18.92
N TRP A 175 -1.74 -12.31 19.19
CA TRP A 175 -2.24 -10.96 19.45
C TRP A 175 -3.02 -10.37 18.26
N ASP A 176 -2.51 -10.50 17.03
CA ASP A 176 -3.12 -9.97 15.82
C ASP A 176 -4.52 -10.56 15.57
N ALA A 177 -4.67 -11.89 15.78
CA ALA A 177 -5.95 -12.57 15.64
C ALA A 177 -6.94 -12.17 16.75
N GLU A 178 -6.51 -12.13 18.03
CA GLU A 178 -7.34 -11.72 19.17
C GLU A 178 -7.74 -10.23 19.07
N ALA A 179 -6.81 -9.37 18.67
CA ALA A 179 -7.05 -7.94 18.52
C ALA A 179 -8.04 -7.61 17.38
N ALA A 180 -8.18 -8.50 16.41
CA ALA A 180 -9.12 -8.32 15.29
C ALA A 180 -10.60 -8.33 15.71
N ASP A 181 -10.92 -8.79 16.92
CA ASP A 181 -12.28 -8.72 17.47
C ASP A 181 -12.65 -7.35 18.05
N ARG A 182 -11.67 -6.46 18.22
CA ARG A 182 -11.87 -5.15 18.86
C ARG A 182 -12.62 -4.14 17.99
N PRO A 183 -12.39 -4.03 16.66
CA PRO A 183 -13.16 -3.15 15.82
C PRO A 183 -14.64 -3.56 15.73
N ASP A 184 -15.55 -2.59 15.89
CA ASP A 184 -16.99 -2.81 15.65
C ASP A 184 -17.25 -3.18 14.18
N ARG A 185 -16.46 -2.61 13.23
CA ARG A 185 -16.57 -2.87 11.80
C ARG A 185 -15.21 -2.88 11.11
N LEU A 186 -15.04 -3.87 10.21
CA LEU A 186 -13.86 -4.00 9.37
C LEU A 186 -14.20 -3.65 7.91
N ILE A 187 -13.38 -2.81 7.30
CA ILE A 187 -13.44 -2.47 5.86
C ILE A 187 -12.18 -3.04 5.20
N ALA A 188 -12.35 -3.92 4.24
CA ALA A 188 -11.26 -4.51 3.48
C ALA A 188 -10.93 -3.66 2.24
N ALA A 189 -9.64 -3.43 1.97
CA ALA A 189 -9.18 -2.69 0.79
C ALA A 189 -9.51 -3.39 -0.54
N SER A 190 -9.71 -4.72 -0.51
CA SER A 190 -10.01 -5.53 -1.69
C SER A 190 -10.69 -6.84 -1.30
N GLN A 191 -11.23 -7.59 -2.27
CA GLN A 191 -11.73 -8.94 -2.02
C GLN A 191 -10.60 -9.88 -1.59
N THR A 192 -9.39 -9.67 -2.07
CA THR A 192 -8.20 -10.40 -1.62
C THR A 192 -7.92 -10.17 -0.15
N VAL A 193 -8.00 -8.92 0.30
CA VAL A 193 -7.88 -8.56 1.73
C VAL A 193 -9.06 -9.13 2.53
N GLN A 194 -10.28 -9.04 2.01
CA GLN A 194 -11.45 -9.64 2.65
C GLN A 194 -11.29 -11.14 2.89
N ARG A 195 -10.78 -11.88 1.88
CA ARG A 195 -10.48 -13.32 2.04
C ARG A 195 -9.43 -13.58 3.12
N ARG A 196 -8.38 -12.72 3.23
CA ARG A 196 -7.37 -12.83 4.30
C ARG A 196 -7.93 -12.52 5.67
N ILE A 197 -8.77 -11.50 5.81
CA ILE A 197 -9.48 -11.19 7.06
C ILE A 197 -10.28 -12.42 7.51
N ARG A 198 -11.05 -13.02 6.61
CA ARG A 198 -11.83 -14.22 6.92
C ARG A 198 -10.94 -15.42 7.29
N LEU A 199 -9.81 -15.60 6.59
CA LEU A 199 -8.89 -16.72 6.80
C LEU A 199 -8.13 -16.62 8.12
N TYR A 200 -7.62 -15.41 8.45
CA TYR A 200 -6.69 -15.25 9.57
C TYR A 200 -7.35 -14.72 10.85
N TRP A 201 -8.37 -13.87 10.69
CA TRP A 201 -9.07 -13.22 11.79
C TRP A 201 -10.47 -13.79 12.03
N HIS A 202 -10.98 -14.65 11.14
CA HIS A 202 -12.33 -15.23 11.20
C HIS A 202 -13.45 -14.20 11.31
N ARG A 203 -13.25 -13.01 10.76
CA ARG A 203 -14.19 -11.88 10.77
C ARG A 203 -14.73 -11.58 9.38
N ASP A 204 -15.96 -11.08 9.34
CA ASP A 204 -16.53 -10.50 8.13
C ASP A 204 -16.09 -9.04 7.95
N SER A 205 -16.08 -8.58 6.70
CA SER A 205 -15.73 -7.21 6.35
C SER A 205 -16.44 -6.76 5.08
N THR A 206 -16.65 -5.44 4.92
CA THR A 206 -17.14 -4.83 3.68
C THR A 206 -15.94 -4.43 2.82
N VAL A 207 -16.07 -4.53 1.50
CA VAL A 207 -14.99 -4.11 0.59
C VAL A 207 -15.21 -2.66 0.16
N VAL A 208 -14.22 -1.80 0.44
CA VAL A 208 -14.12 -0.44 -0.11
C VAL A 208 -12.72 -0.28 -0.68
N ASN A 209 -12.62 -0.25 -2.01
CA ASN A 209 -11.33 -0.17 -2.68
C ASN A 209 -10.63 1.17 -2.39
N PRO A 210 -9.28 1.17 -2.20
CA PRO A 210 -8.54 2.41 -2.01
C PRO A 210 -8.64 3.31 -3.24
N PRO A 211 -8.65 4.63 -3.03
CA PRO A 211 -8.85 5.57 -4.11
C PRO A 211 -7.61 5.75 -4.98
N LEU A 212 -7.85 5.91 -6.27
CA LEU A 212 -6.87 6.52 -7.16
C LEU A 212 -6.87 8.04 -6.92
N ASP A 213 -5.68 8.63 -6.84
CA ASP A 213 -5.52 10.07 -6.60
C ASP A 213 -6.06 10.86 -7.82
N ASP A 214 -6.80 11.95 -7.55
CA ASP A 214 -7.42 12.79 -8.60
C ASP A 214 -6.40 13.33 -9.61
N HIS A 215 -5.14 13.50 -9.20
CA HIS A 215 -4.04 13.87 -10.08
C HIS A 215 -3.91 12.94 -11.30
N TRP A 216 -4.14 11.63 -11.13
CA TRP A 216 -4.07 10.66 -12.22
C TRP A 216 -5.25 10.76 -13.18
N LEU A 217 -6.43 11.15 -12.68
CA LEU A 217 -7.67 11.23 -13.46
C LEU A 217 -7.83 12.54 -14.25
N GLN A 218 -6.96 13.51 -14.01
CA GLN A 218 -6.92 14.74 -14.82
C GLN A 218 -6.55 14.38 -16.26
N GLU A 219 -7.15 15.07 -17.23
CA GLU A 219 -6.79 14.88 -18.63
C GLU A 219 -5.28 15.08 -18.80
N SER A 220 -4.59 14.04 -19.22
CA SER A 220 -3.20 14.17 -19.62
C SER A 220 -3.16 15.04 -20.86
N SER A 221 -2.29 16.04 -20.86
CA SER A 221 -1.86 16.65 -22.10
C SER A 221 -1.48 15.54 -23.08
N PRO A 222 -1.85 15.64 -24.36
CA PRO A 222 -1.44 14.65 -25.35
C PRO A 222 0.09 14.44 -25.21
N PRO A 223 0.58 13.22 -25.46
CA PRO A 223 2.02 12.94 -25.38
C PRO A 223 2.78 14.07 -26.06
N ASN A 224 3.71 14.73 -25.35
CA ASN A 224 4.48 15.82 -25.93
C ASN A 224 5.22 15.28 -27.16
N PRO A 225 4.89 15.74 -28.38
CA PRO A 225 5.56 15.26 -29.60
C PRO A 225 7.08 15.55 -29.60
N GLN A 226 7.53 16.45 -28.71
CA GLN A 226 8.92 16.82 -28.52
C GLN A 226 9.61 16.06 -27.38
N SER A 227 8.89 15.16 -26.70
CA SER A 227 9.52 14.28 -25.70
C SER A 227 10.53 13.37 -26.41
N PRO A 228 11.81 13.39 -26.04
CA PRO A 228 12.85 12.62 -26.72
C PRO A 228 12.81 11.13 -26.33
N ILE A 229 11.65 10.48 -26.42
CA ILE A 229 11.53 9.04 -26.16
C ILE A 229 11.47 8.34 -27.53
N PRO A 230 12.64 7.99 -28.10
CA PRO A 230 12.72 7.56 -29.51
C PRO A 230 12.23 6.13 -29.77
N HIS A 231 11.98 5.32 -28.72
CA HIS A 231 11.66 3.91 -28.90
C HIS A 231 10.54 3.48 -27.94
N PRO A 232 9.57 2.68 -28.43
CA PRO A 232 8.53 2.09 -27.59
C PRO A 232 9.17 1.16 -26.52
N TYR A 233 8.74 1.29 -25.26
CA TYR A 233 9.26 0.54 -24.11
C TYR A 233 8.15 -0.01 -23.25
N PHE A 234 8.46 -1.05 -22.49
CA PHE A 234 7.66 -1.50 -21.36
C PHE A 234 8.08 -0.74 -20.10
N PHE A 235 7.13 -0.45 -19.23
CA PHE A 235 7.38 0.32 -18.01
C PHE A 235 7.06 -0.48 -16.76
N LEU A 236 7.85 -0.32 -15.70
CA LEU A 236 7.62 -0.90 -14.40
C LEU A 236 7.90 0.17 -13.33
N ALA A 237 6.89 0.50 -12.51
CA ALA A 237 7.04 1.37 -11.35
C ALA A 237 6.82 0.55 -10.07
N SER A 238 7.82 0.51 -9.18
CA SER A 238 7.72 -0.28 -7.94
C SER A 238 8.79 0.10 -6.92
N THR A 239 8.53 -0.16 -5.64
CA THR A 239 9.62 -0.33 -4.67
C THR A 239 10.44 -1.56 -5.05
N LEU A 240 11.77 -1.42 -5.14
CA LEU A 240 12.66 -2.51 -5.54
C LEU A 240 12.87 -3.48 -4.37
N ALA A 241 11.94 -4.42 -4.23
CA ALA A 241 11.91 -5.43 -3.18
C ALA A 241 11.65 -6.81 -3.79
N ARG A 242 12.19 -7.87 -3.20
CA ARG A 242 12.13 -9.24 -3.73
C ARG A 242 10.71 -9.71 -4.05
N TYR A 243 9.77 -9.38 -3.17
CA TYR A 243 8.38 -9.82 -3.32
C TYR A 243 7.61 -9.16 -4.48
N LYS A 244 8.20 -8.17 -5.11
CA LYS A 244 7.62 -7.52 -6.29
C LYS A 244 7.92 -8.29 -7.58
N ASN A 245 8.75 -9.34 -7.52
CA ASN A 245 9.09 -10.23 -8.63
C ASN A 245 9.65 -9.49 -9.87
N ILE A 246 10.38 -8.39 -9.65
CA ILE A 246 10.90 -7.52 -10.73
C ILE A 246 11.88 -8.29 -11.62
N GLU A 247 12.59 -9.27 -11.06
CA GLU A 247 13.49 -10.16 -11.81
C GLU A 247 12.78 -10.91 -12.94
N LEU A 248 11.48 -11.19 -12.83
CA LEU A 248 10.71 -11.83 -13.90
C LEU A 248 10.57 -10.89 -15.10
N ALA A 249 10.32 -9.59 -14.84
CA ALA A 249 10.23 -8.58 -15.88
C ALA A 249 11.58 -8.36 -16.58
N ILE A 250 12.68 -8.32 -15.81
CA ILE A 250 14.03 -8.21 -16.34
C ILE A 250 14.36 -9.43 -17.23
N ALA A 251 14.10 -10.64 -16.74
CA ALA A 251 14.37 -11.88 -17.48
C ALA A 251 13.55 -11.96 -18.77
N ALA A 252 12.27 -11.59 -18.74
CA ALA A 252 11.41 -11.55 -19.93
C ALA A 252 11.90 -10.49 -20.95
N ALA A 253 12.28 -9.29 -20.48
CA ALA A 253 12.82 -8.24 -21.35
C ALA A 253 14.16 -8.63 -21.98
N ASN A 254 15.05 -9.27 -21.21
CA ASN A 254 16.32 -9.81 -21.73
C ASN A 254 16.09 -10.90 -22.81
N GLN A 255 15.15 -11.81 -22.56
CA GLN A 255 14.80 -12.89 -23.50
C GLN A 255 14.25 -12.33 -24.82
N LEU A 256 13.35 -11.37 -24.75
CA LEU A 256 12.70 -10.77 -25.92
C LEU A 256 13.54 -9.66 -26.57
N LYS A 257 14.61 -9.20 -25.91
CA LYS A 257 15.43 -8.05 -26.30
C LYS A 257 14.60 -6.77 -26.49
N VAL A 258 13.60 -6.56 -25.62
CA VAL A 258 12.73 -5.39 -25.65
C VAL A 258 13.14 -4.36 -24.58
N PRO A 259 12.97 -3.04 -24.85
CA PRO A 259 13.26 -2.02 -23.86
C PRO A 259 12.33 -2.10 -22.64
N LEU A 260 12.93 -2.13 -21.44
CA LEU A 260 12.22 -2.07 -20.17
C LEU A 260 12.79 -0.94 -19.32
N LYS A 261 11.93 -0.01 -18.92
CA LYS A 261 12.28 1.07 -17.97
C LYS A 261 11.71 0.75 -16.60
N ILE A 262 12.56 0.84 -15.57
CA ILE A 262 12.21 0.54 -14.18
C ILE A 262 12.36 1.80 -13.34
N ALA A 263 11.27 2.32 -12.78
CA ALA A 263 11.24 3.43 -11.85
C ALA A 263 11.03 2.94 -10.42
N GLY A 264 11.76 3.54 -9.49
CA GLY A 264 11.72 3.29 -8.06
C GLY A 264 13.06 2.93 -7.47
N GLU A 265 13.08 2.77 -6.15
CA GLU A 265 14.26 2.48 -5.34
C GLU A 265 13.94 1.36 -4.35
N GLY A 266 14.97 0.69 -3.81
CA GLY A 266 14.75 -0.32 -2.77
C GLY A 266 15.97 -1.19 -2.50
N GLN A 267 15.85 -2.01 -1.48
CA GLN A 267 16.98 -2.84 -0.96
C GLN A 267 17.49 -3.89 -1.97
N ASP A 268 16.67 -4.24 -2.96
CA ASP A 268 17.01 -5.28 -3.96
C ASP A 268 17.64 -4.70 -5.23
N GLU A 269 17.83 -3.39 -5.31
CA GLU A 269 18.29 -2.69 -6.52
C GLU A 269 19.61 -3.25 -7.06
N GLN A 270 20.61 -3.44 -6.19
CA GLN A 270 21.93 -3.93 -6.61
C GLN A 270 21.83 -5.33 -7.28
N ARG A 271 21.02 -6.22 -6.70
CA ARG A 271 20.79 -7.56 -7.27
C ARG A 271 20.06 -7.45 -8.62
N LEU A 272 19.02 -6.64 -8.70
CA LEU A 272 18.25 -6.44 -9.93
C LEU A 272 19.10 -5.86 -11.06
N ARG A 273 19.96 -4.88 -10.75
CA ARG A 273 20.93 -4.34 -11.72
C ARG A 273 21.90 -5.40 -12.26
N SER A 274 22.34 -6.35 -11.42
CA SER A 274 23.21 -7.43 -11.86
C SER A 274 22.54 -8.44 -12.80
N LEU A 275 21.19 -8.50 -12.85
CA LEU A 275 20.41 -9.33 -13.75
C LEU A 275 20.03 -8.63 -15.07
N ALA A 276 20.18 -7.31 -15.10
CA ALA A 276 19.74 -6.48 -16.21
C ALA A 276 20.65 -6.62 -17.44
N GLY A 277 20.04 -6.87 -18.61
CA GLY A 277 20.70 -6.79 -19.90
C GLY A 277 20.72 -5.36 -20.45
N PRO A 278 21.27 -5.18 -21.67
CA PRO A 278 21.48 -3.85 -22.27
C PRO A 278 20.19 -3.10 -22.59
N THR A 279 19.04 -3.76 -22.62
CA THR A 279 17.73 -3.16 -22.91
C THR A 279 16.97 -2.72 -21.65
N VAL A 280 17.51 -2.96 -20.44
CA VAL A 280 16.87 -2.62 -19.17
C VAL A 280 17.50 -1.36 -18.59
N GLU A 281 16.70 -0.33 -18.35
CA GLU A 281 17.09 0.96 -17.79
C GLU A 281 16.46 1.17 -16.41
N PHE A 282 17.27 1.52 -15.40
CA PHE A 282 16.81 1.91 -14.07
C PHE A 282 16.82 3.42 -13.92
N LEU A 283 15.65 4.00 -13.66
CA LEU A 283 15.44 5.45 -13.62
C LEU A 283 15.57 6.03 -12.19
N GLY A 284 15.63 5.17 -11.15
CA GLY A 284 15.55 5.62 -9.77
C GLY A 284 14.18 6.19 -9.39
N TYR A 285 14.15 7.04 -8.36
CA TYR A 285 12.94 7.75 -7.95
C TYR A 285 12.45 8.70 -9.04
N GLN A 286 11.14 8.70 -9.30
CA GLN A 286 10.49 9.59 -10.24
C GLN A 286 9.36 10.36 -9.56
N SER A 287 9.18 11.64 -9.91
CA SER A 287 8.03 12.44 -9.45
C SER A 287 6.72 11.92 -10.06
N GLN A 288 5.58 12.36 -9.53
CA GLN A 288 4.27 11.96 -10.07
C GLN A 288 4.10 12.43 -11.53
N GLU A 289 4.60 13.61 -11.87
CA GLU A 289 4.58 14.14 -13.23
C GLU A 289 5.45 13.29 -14.18
N GLN A 290 6.67 12.95 -13.75
CA GLN A 290 7.57 12.07 -14.51
C GLN A 290 6.98 10.68 -14.69
N LEU A 291 6.37 10.10 -13.63
CA LEU A 291 5.67 8.82 -13.74
C LEU A 291 4.52 8.87 -14.73
N ARG A 292 3.75 9.97 -14.76
CA ARG A 292 2.65 10.16 -15.69
C ARG A 292 3.13 10.13 -17.14
N ASP A 293 4.23 10.83 -17.45
CA ASP A 293 4.84 10.81 -18.77
C ASP A 293 5.37 9.42 -19.13
N LEU A 294 6.00 8.74 -18.18
CA LEU A 294 6.51 7.38 -18.38
C LEU A 294 5.40 6.37 -18.64
N TYR A 295 4.28 6.46 -17.91
CA TYR A 295 3.10 5.64 -18.21
C TYR A 295 2.53 5.96 -19.58
N ALA A 296 2.26 7.23 -19.89
CA ALA A 296 1.58 7.64 -21.09
C ALA A 296 2.33 7.26 -22.40
N ASN A 297 3.66 7.14 -22.33
CA ASN A 297 4.51 6.79 -23.46
C ASN A 297 4.92 5.30 -23.52
N ALA A 298 4.51 4.50 -22.56
CA ALA A 298 4.81 3.07 -22.53
C ALA A 298 3.87 2.26 -23.44
N ILE A 299 4.37 1.14 -23.99
CA ILE A 299 3.53 0.13 -24.66
C ILE A 299 2.53 -0.46 -23.68
N ALA A 300 3.02 -0.81 -22.49
CA ALA A 300 2.26 -1.32 -21.37
C ALA A 300 3.07 -1.20 -20.09
N THR A 301 2.39 -1.15 -18.95
CA THR A 301 3.01 -1.27 -17.63
C THR A 301 3.09 -2.73 -17.22
N VAL A 302 4.25 -3.16 -16.73
CA VAL A 302 4.47 -4.53 -16.23
C VAL A 302 4.27 -4.56 -14.73
N PHE A 303 3.38 -5.45 -14.27
CA PHE A 303 3.02 -5.61 -12.87
C PHE A 303 3.16 -7.09 -12.46
N PRO A 304 4.40 -7.56 -12.12
CA PRO A 304 4.68 -8.97 -11.93
C PRO A 304 4.45 -9.47 -10.51
N GLY A 305 4.19 -8.55 -9.57
CA GLY A 305 3.98 -8.87 -8.15
C GLY A 305 2.57 -9.33 -7.83
N ASP A 306 2.45 -10.13 -6.74
CA ASP A 306 1.18 -10.43 -6.09
C ASP A 306 0.92 -9.40 -4.99
N GLU A 307 0.00 -8.47 -5.24
CA GLU A 307 -0.34 -7.38 -4.33
C GLU A 307 -1.78 -7.43 -3.84
N ASP A 308 -2.04 -6.77 -2.74
CA ASP A 308 -3.34 -6.78 -2.07
C ASP A 308 -4.42 -6.04 -2.86
N PHE A 309 -4.02 -4.97 -3.58
CA PHE A 309 -4.88 -4.19 -4.46
C PHE A 309 -4.15 -3.76 -5.74
N GLY A 310 -3.02 -3.04 -5.60
CA GLY A 310 -2.22 -2.58 -6.74
C GLY A 310 -2.72 -1.24 -7.30
N LEU A 311 -2.24 -0.11 -6.77
CA LEU A 311 -2.53 1.21 -7.32
C LEU A 311 -1.78 1.47 -8.64
N VAL A 312 -0.59 0.91 -8.81
CA VAL A 312 0.24 1.07 -10.02
C VAL A 312 -0.50 0.70 -11.32
N PRO A 313 -1.21 -0.44 -11.41
CA PRO A 313 -2.07 -0.73 -12.55
C PRO A 313 -3.10 0.36 -12.84
N LEU A 314 -3.73 0.92 -11.81
CA LEU A 314 -4.74 1.97 -11.99
C LEU A 314 -4.15 3.30 -12.42
N GLU A 315 -2.96 3.66 -11.92
CA GLU A 315 -2.18 4.82 -12.36
C GLU A 315 -1.85 4.71 -13.86
N SER A 316 -1.41 3.52 -14.30
CA SER A 316 -1.18 3.21 -15.72
C SER A 316 -2.43 3.37 -16.57
N LEU A 317 -3.53 2.74 -16.15
CA LEU A 317 -4.81 2.82 -16.87
C LEU A 317 -5.34 4.26 -16.96
N ALA A 318 -5.17 5.06 -15.91
CA ALA A 318 -5.56 6.47 -15.90
C ALA A 318 -4.79 7.30 -16.93
N CYS A 319 -3.53 6.93 -17.20
CA CYS A 319 -2.74 7.51 -18.32
C CYS A 319 -3.11 6.94 -19.69
N GLY A 320 -4.06 6.00 -19.77
CA GLY A 320 -4.48 5.36 -21.03
C GLY A 320 -3.62 4.18 -21.44
N THR A 321 -2.73 3.71 -20.58
CA THR A 321 -1.75 2.66 -20.87
C THR A 321 -2.20 1.33 -20.29
N PRO A 322 -2.26 0.25 -21.09
CA PRO A 322 -2.66 -1.07 -20.62
C PRO A 322 -1.60 -1.72 -19.72
N VAL A 323 -1.98 -2.82 -19.08
CA VAL A 323 -1.15 -3.50 -18.09
C VAL A 323 -0.85 -4.94 -18.50
N VAL A 324 0.37 -5.41 -18.22
CA VAL A 324 0.73 -6.82 -18.21
C VAL A 324 0.88 -7.25 -16.76
N ALA A 325 0.00 -8.10 -16.26
CA ALA A 325 -0.08 -8.43 -14.84
C ALA A 325 -0.08 -9.93 -14.56
N LEU A 326 0.47 -10.33 -13.41
CA LEU A 326 0.23 -11.66 -12.85
C LEU A 326 -1.27 -11.80 -12.53
N ARG A 327 -1.89 -12.92 -12.91
CA ARG A 327 -3.30 -13.20 -12.59
C ARG A 327 -3.45 -13.61 -11.13
N SER A 328 -3.19 -12.68 -10.23
CA SER A 328 -3.21 -12.91 -8.78
C SER A 328 -3.55 -11.64 -8.02
N GLY A 329 -3.98 -11.80 -6.78
CA GLY A 329 -4.21 -10.71 -5.83
C GLY A 329 -5.21 -9.67 -6.33
N GLY A 330 -4.93 -8.39 -6.03
CA GLY A 330 -5.79 -7.27 -6.42
C GLY A 330 -5.82 -6.98 -7.92
N ALA A 331 -4.84 -7.46 -8.70
CA ALA A 331 -4.83 -7.25 -10.14
C ALA A 331 -6.06 -7.85 -10.84
N VAL A 332 -6.57 -9.00 -10.37
CA VAL A 332 -7.76 -9.64 -10.94
C VAL A 332 -9.08 -8.93 -10.56
N GLU A 333 -9.02 -8.01 -9.60
CA GLU A 333 -10.18 -7.22 -9.16
C GLU A 333 -10.28 -5.89 -9.92
N THR A 334 -9.13 -5.36 -10.33
CA THR A 334 -9.00 -4.03 -10.93
C THR A 334 -8.90 -4.05 -12.45
N LEU A 335 -8.39 -5.17 -13.02
CA LEU A 335 -8.10 -5.32 -14.44
C LEU A 335 -9.04 -6.32 -15.11
N THR A 336 -9.36 -6.05 -16.37
CA THR A 336 -10.08 -6.96 -17.28
C THR A 336 -9.22 -7.27 -18.51
N ASP A 337 -9.57 -8.32 -19.27
CA ASP A 337 -8.85 -8.66 -20.50
C ASP A 337 -8.92 -7.57 -21.59
N ASP A 338 -9.81 -6.58 -21.45
CA ASP A 338 -9.90 -5.42 -22.35
C ASP A 338 -8.79 -4.40 -22.11
N VAL A 339 -8.27 -4.31 -20.89
CA VAL A 339 -7.24 -3.33 -20.48
C VAL A 339 -5.93 -3.99 -20.06
N ALA A 340 -5.87 -5.32 -20.00
CA ALA A 340 -4.68 -6.06 -19.56
C ALA A 340 -4.37 -7.28 -20.42
N ALA A 341 -3.14 -7.76 -20.31
CA ALA A 341 -2.74 -9.11 -20.69
C ALA A 341 -2.21 -9.83 -19.44
N PHE A 342 -2.94 -10.82 -18.97
CA PHE A 342 -2.53 -11.58 -17.79
C PHE A 342 -1.54 -12.70 -18.14
N PHE A 343 -0.65 -13.00 -17.20
CA PHE A 343 0.14 -14.22 -17.19
C PHE A 343 -0.17 -15.01 -15.91
N ASP A 344 -0.25 -16.34 -16.02
CA ASP A 344 -0.79 -17.19 -14.95
C ASP A 344 0.29 -17.82 -14.07
N ALA A 345 1.47 -18.09 -14.63
CA ALA A 345 2.59 -18.65 -13.90
C ALA A 345 3.63 -17.57 -13.57
N PRO A 346 4.11 -17.43 -12.30
CA PRO A 346 5.09 -16.42 -11.92
C PRO A 346 6.51 -16.79 -12.41
N ASN A 347 6.70 -16.85 -13.74
CA ASN A 347 7.96 -17.10 -14.39
C ASN A 347 8.16 -16.21 -15.63
N ALA A 348 9.41 -16.05 -16.05
CA ALA A 348 9.78 -15.18 -17.16
C ALA A 348 9.16 -15.57 -18.51
N LEU A 349 8.99 -16.87 -18.77
CA LEU A 349 8.41 -17.35 -20.04
C LEU A 349 6.93 -16.96 -20.18
N SER A 350 6.15 -17.16 -19.11
CA SER A 350 4.73 -16.78 -19.07
C SER A 350 4.57 -15.27 -19.23
N LEU A 351 5.42 -14.48 -18.56
CA LEU A 351 5.44 -13.02 -18.68
C LEU A 351 5.85 -12.58 -20.09
N ALA A 352 6.91 -13.17 -20.68
CA ALA A 352 7.35 -12.88 -22.05
C ALA A 352 6.22 -13.10 -23.07
N SER A 353 5.49 -14.20 -22.96
CA SER A 353 4.32 -14.47 -23.79
C SER A 353 3.22 -13.40 -23.62
N ALA A 354 3.01 -12.90 -22.40
CA ALA A 354 2.03 -11.82 -22.16
C ALA A 354 2.49 -10.47 -22.76
N LEU A 355 3.79 -10.15 -22.71
CA LEU A 355 4.38 -8.98 -23.37
C LEU A 355 4.16 -9.04 -24.90
N GLU A 356 4.33 -10.19 -25.52
CA GLU A 356 4.04 -10.35 -26.96
C GLU A 356 2.53 -10.18 -27.25
N ARG A 357 1.65 -10.78 -26.43
CA ARG A 357 0.20 -10.66 -26.64
C ARG A 357 -0.29 -9.22 -26.57
N ILE A 358 0.20 -8.42 -25.59
CA ILE A 358 -0.23 -7.02 -25.44
C ILE A 358 0.24 -6.17 -26.63
N THR A 359 1.40 -6.47 -27.20
CA THR A 359 1.93 -5.76 -28.37
C THR A 359 1.12 -6.05 -29.64
N ARG A 360 0.68 -7.31 -29.82
CA ARG A 360 -0.10 -7.72 -31.01
C ARG A 360 -1.53 -7.15 -31.02
N LYS A 361 -2.16 -7.01 -29.84
CA LYS A 361 -3.54 -6.51 -29.72
C LYS A 361 -3.52 -5.20 -28.94
N LYS A 362 -3.55 -4.07 -29.65
CA LYS A 362 -3.65 -2.75 -29.04
C LYS A 362 -4.92 -2.66 -28.18
N ARG A 363 -4.79 -2.07 -27.00
CA ARG A 363 -5.90 -1.75 -26.11
C ARG A 363 -6.33 -0.30 -26.35
N ASP A 364 -7.62 -0.05 -26.18
CA ASP A 364 -8.15 1.31 -26.34
C ASP A 364 -7.82 2.16 -25.09
N PRO A 365 -7.10 3.29 -25.23
CA PRO A 365 -6.79 4.17 -24.12
C PRO A 365 -8.02 4.75 -23.40
N ALA A 366 -9.15 4.93 -24.10
CA ALA A 366 -10.38 5.42 -23.48
C ALA A 366 -10.97 4.37 -22.52
N THR A 367 -10.97 3.09 -22.93
CA THR A 367 -11.37 1.97 -22.08
C THR A 367 -10.47 1.85 -20.84
N CYS A 368 -9.15 2.06 -20.99
CA CYS A 368 -8.22 2.10 -19.84
C CYS A 368 -8.63 3.19 -18.85
N ARG A 369 -8.78 4.44 -19.30
CA ARG A 369 -9.19 5.57 -18.46
C ARG A 369 -10.55 5.36 -17.80
N THR A 370 -11.53 4.86 -18.53
CA THR A 370 -12.87 4.54 -17.98
C THR A 370 -12.79 3.47 -16.88
N THR A 371 -11.90 2.48 -17.05
CA THR A 371 -11.68 1.47 -16.00
C THR A 371 -11.06 2.09 -14.75
N ALA A 372 -10.05 2.95 -14.89
CA ALA A 372 -9.41 3.64 -13.77
C ALA A 372 -10.37 4.57 -13.02
N SER A 373 -11.26 5.29 -13.73
CA SER A 373 -12.20 6.24 -13.12
C SER A 373 -13.21 5.58 -12.15
N ARG A 374 -13.40 4.27 -12.25
CA ARG A 374 -14.23 3.50 -11.29
C ARG A 374 -13.64 3.53 -9.87
N PHE A 375 -12.37 3.88 -9.73
CA PHE A 375 -11.64 3.97 -8.46
C PHE A 375 -11.37 5.42 -8.05
N ALA A 376 -12.15 6.37 -8.56
CA ALA A 376 -12.02 7.79 -8.21
C ALA A 376 -12.20 8.02 -6.71
N ARG A 377 -11.48 9.02 -6.20
CA ARG A 377 -11.52 9.45 -4.80
C ARG A 377 -12.94 9.71 -4.30
N SER A 378 -13.81 10.33 -5.11
CA SER A 378 -15.20 10.63 -4.75
C SER A 378 -16.00 9.37 -4.37
N ARG A 379 -15.76 8.26 -5.09
CA ARG A 379 -16.40 6.98 -4.79
C ARG A 379 -15.94 6.41 -3.45
N PHE A 380 -14.63 6.43 -3.19
CA PHE A 380 -14.08 6.00 -1.90
C PHE A 380 -14.68 6.80 -0.75
N VAL A 381 -14.70 8.13 -0.86
CA VAL A 381 -15.27 9.03 0.14
C VAL A 381 -16.74 8.70 0.40
N THR A 382 -17.55 8.55 -0.65
CA THR A 382 -18.96 8.20 -0.53
C THR A 382 -19.16 6.87 0.19
N CYS A 383 -18.42 5.83 -0.21
CA CYS A 383 -18.50 4.51 0.43
C CYS A 383 -18.09 4.57 1.91
N MET A 384 -16.99 5.26 2.25
CA MET A 384 -16.56 5.41 3.64
C MET A 384 -17.58 6.16 4.50
N GLN A 385 -18.17 7.23 3.97
CA GLN A 385 -19.25 7.96 4.66
C GLN A 385 -20.48 7.08 4.92
N GLN A 386 -20.87 6.24 3.97
CA GLN A 386 -21.96 5.27 4.13
C GLN A 386 -21.65 4.25 5.23
N GLU A 387 -20.44 3.70 5.24
CA GLU A 387 -20.01 2.73 6.26
C GLU A 387 -19.97 3.34 7.66
N ILE A 388 -19.51 4.60 7.79
CA ILE A 388 -19.53 5.34 9.05
C ILE A 388 -20.98 5.59 9.51
N ALA A 389 -21.85 6.06 8.62
CA ALA A 389 -23.26 6.32 8.95
C ALA A 389 -23.98 5.05 9.41
N ALA A 390 -23.76 3.94 8.72
CA ALA A 390 -24.34 2.63 9.08
C ALA A 390 -23.84 2.16 10.45
N LEU A 391 -22.55 2.35 10.76
CA LEU A 391 -21.97 2.00 12.06
C LEU A 391 -22.54 2.86 13.19
N MET A 392 -22.78 4.14 12.93
CA MET A 392 -23.32 5.08 13.92
C MET A 392 -24.83 4.99 14.10
N GLY A 393 -25.54 4.06 13.41
CA GLY A 393 -27.00 3.89 13.48
C GLY A 393 -27.79 5.06 12.90
N LYS A 394 -27.19 5.80 11.95
CA LYS A 394 -27.75 7.01 11.33
C LYS A 394 -27.98 6.76 9.83
N ASN A 395 -28.88 5.79 9.51
CA ASN A 395 -29.28 5.48 8.13
C ASN A 395 -30.29 6.50 7.59
#